data_c64c5140dee7b46e5596a467884c72e9
#
_entry.id   c64c5140dee7b46e5596a467884c72e9
#
_cell.length_a   1.000
_cell.length_b   1.000
_cell.length_c   1.000
_cell.angle_alpha   90.00
_cell.angle_beta   90.00
_cell.angle_gamma   90.00
#
_symmetry.space_group_name_H-M   'P 1'
#
loop_
_entity.id
_entity.type
_entity.pdbx_description
1 polymer ?
#
loop_
_entity_poly.entity_id
_entity_poly.type
_entity_poly.pdbx_seq_one_letter_code
_entity_poly.pdbx_strand_id
1 'polypeptide(L)'
;MTARPPAGDDMIACDNLVRIYSVADLEVVALQGLDLRIRAGEMVAIVGASGSGKSTLLNILGGLDVPTAGRALVDGLDLARLTRSERTTYRRRTVGMVWQHTSRNLLPHLDVFANIELPMVLDGRSNRQQRAEDLLEMVGLPDKARRRPRDLSGGEQQRVAIAVALANQPAVLLADEPTGELDSTTSAEVFELLRRINREVGTTVVAVTHDPLVADHETRTVAIRDGRTSTETVRRTERSDAGGQRVVAEEFAVLDRAGRLQLPRAHINQLGLADRVRLRLEEDHVGVWPGSPDAPGESRPTGQPGQPGSDVR
;
A
#
# COMPACT_ATOMS: atom_id res chain seq x y z
N MET A 1 8.42 4.65 -26.55
CA MET A 1 7.79 3.60 -25.73
C MET A 1 6.48 4.18 -25.20
N THR A 2 5.36 3.77 -25.78
CA THR A 2 4.02 4.24 -25.42
C THR A 2 3.64 3.66 -24.06
N ALA A 3 3.31 4.54 -23.12
CA ALA A 3 2.76 4.15 -21.84
C ALA A 3 1.50 3.29 -22.09
N ARG A 4 1.44 2.10 -21.47
CA ARG A 4 0.23 1.28 -21.45
C ARG A 4 -0.89 2.15 -20.87
N PRO A 5 -2.04 2.32 -21.54
CA PRO A 5 -3.16 3.03 -20.96
C PRO A 5 -3.54 2.35 -19.63
N PRO A 6 -4.00 3.09 -18.62
CA PRO A 6 -4.51 2.48 -17.40
C PRO A 6 -5.58 1.47 -17.78
N ALA A 7 -5.48 0.25 -17.26
CA ALA A 7 -6.57 -0.71 -17.36
C ALA A 7 -7.79 -0.07 -16.67
N GLY A 8 -8.95 -0.05 -17.30
CA GLY A 8 -10.11 0.79 -16.96
C GLY A 8 -10.73 0.62 -15.56
N ASP A 9 -10.11 -0.13 -14.63
CA ASP A 9 -10.61 -0.41 -13.28
C ASP A 9 -9.64 0.02 -12.16
N ASP A 10 -8.50 0.68 -12.47
CA ASP A 10 -7.55 1.10 -11.44
C ASP A 10 -8.04 2.37 -10.74
N MET A 11 -8.34 2.27 -9.44
CA MET A 11 -8.61 3.43 -8.58
C MET A 11 -7.35 4.22 -8.30
N ILE A 12 -6.23 3.52 -8.07
CA ILE A 12 -4.91 4.11 -7.83
C ILE A 12 -3.91 3.51 -8.81
N ALA A 13 -3.18 4.39 -9.52
CA ALA A 13 -2.12 3.99 -10.42
C ALA A 13 -0.89 4.87 -10.24
N CYS A 14 0.19 4.29 -9.72
CA CYS A 14 1.51 4.91 -9.65
C CYS A 14 2.41 4.32 -10.73
N ASP A 15 3.04 5.20 -11.50
CA ASP A 15 3.95 4.85 -12.60
C ASP A 15 5.30 5.49 -12.36
N ASN A 16 6.31 4.67 -12.03
CA ASN A 16 7.69 5.12 -11.80
C ASN A 16 7.73 6.35 -10.87
N LEU A 17 6.97 6.30 -9.77
CA LEU A 17 6.77 7.44 -8.88
C LEU A 17 8.05 7.75 -8.11
N VAL A 18 8.52 8.99 -8.19
CA VAL A 18 9.73 9.47 -7.52
C VAL A 18 9.40 10.65 -6.63
N ARG A 19 9.95 10.63 -5.41
CA ARG A 19 9.91 11.77 -4.51
C ARG A 19 11.27 12.01 -3.87
N ILE A 20 11.82 13.19 -4.09
CA ILE A 20 13.09 13.65 -3.53
C ILE A 20 12.78 14.85 -2.65
N TYR A 21 13.27 14.82 -1.43
CA TYR A 21 13.25 15.97 -0.50
C TYR A 21 14.64 16.58 -0.44
N SER A 22 14.70 17.90 -0.61
CA SER A 22 15.93 18.66 -0.40
C SER A 22 15.86 19.36 0.95
N VAL A 23 16.78 19.05 1.86
CA VAL A 23 16.89 19.68 3.18
C VAL A 23 18.30 20.22 3.30
N ALA A 24 18.46 21.52 3.20
CA ALA A 24 19.75 22.20 3.08
C ALA A 24 20.56 21.61 1.90
N ASP A 25 21.75 21.07 2.16
CA ASP A 25 22.63 20.47 1.13
C ASP A 25 22.45 18.96 0.97
N LEU A 26 21.43 18.36 1.61
CA LEU A 26 21.16 16.93 1.56
C LEU A 26 19.91 16.64 0.73
N GLU A 27 20.03 15.68 -0.20
CA GLU A 27 18.90 15.11 -0.91
C GLU A 27 18.54 13.75 -0.34
N VAL A 28 17.26 13.60 0.06
CA VAL A 28 16.70 12.33 0.51
C VAL A 28 15.72 11.81 -0.51
N VAL A 29 16.05 10.70 -1.16
CA VAL A 29 15.17 10.03 -2.12
C VAL A 29 14.21 9.13 -1.35
N ALA A 30 12.99 9.58 -1.13
CA ALA A 30 11.98 8.85 -0.37
C ALA A 30 11.24 7.83 -1.23
N LEU A 31 10.99 8.12 -2.51
CA LEU A 31 10.46 7.17 -3.49
C LEU A 31 11.37 7.12 -4.72
N GLN A 32 11.67 5.91 -5.19
CA GLN A 32 12.73 5.65 -6.18
C GLN A 32 12.20 4.95 -7.45
N GLY A 33 11.05 5.41 -7.96
CA GLY A 33 10.42 4.78 -9.11
C GLY A 33 9.45 3.67 -8.69
N LEU A 34 8.55 4.01 -7.74
CA LEU A 34 7.55 3.09 -7.22
C LEU A 34 6.44 2.89 -8.26
N ASP A 35 6.16 1.63 -8.57
CA ASP A 35 5.02 1.18 -9.37
C ASP A 35 3.98 0.53 -8.44
N LEU A 36 2.71 0.95 -8.55
CA LEU A 36 1.61 0.41 -7.74
C LEU A 36 0.29 0.51 -8.51
N ARG A 37 -0.53 -0.53 -8.43
CA ARG A 37 -1.90 -0.56 -8.95
C ARG A 37 -2.84 -1.05 -7.87
N ILE A 38 -3.93 -0.32 -7.64
CA ILE A 38 -5.01 -0.72 -6.73
C ILE A 38 -6.33 -0.53 -7.47
N ARG A 39 -7.16 -1.57 -7.50
CA ARG A 39 -8.45 -1.54 -8.18
C ARG A 39 -9.50 -0.83 -7.34
N ALA A 40 -10.56 -0.36 -7.98
CA ALA A 40 -11.72 0.20 -7.29
C ALA A 40 -12.34 -0.85 -6.34
N GLY A 41 -12.68 -0.44 -5.11
CA GLY A 41 -13.25 -1.31 -4.09
C GLY A 41 -12.27 -2.32 -3.47
N GLU A 42 -10.98 -2.24 -3.77
CA GLU A 42 -9.97 -3.11 -3.17
C GLU A 42 -9.54 -2.59 -1.79
N MET A 43 -9.24 -3.50 -0.86
CA MET A 43 -8.54 -3.19 0.38
C MET A 43 -7.11 -3.74 0.32
N VAL A 44 -6.13 -2.87 0.52
CA VAL A 44 -4.70 -3.19 0.42
C VAL A 44 -3.97 -2.73 1.67
N ALA A 45 -3.19 -3.63 2.27
CA ALA A 45 -2.22 -3.27 3.29
C ALA A 45 -0.87 -2.93 2.66
N ILE A 46 -0.28 -1.80 3.03
CA ILE A 46 1.08 -1.42 2.65
C ILE A 46 1.99 -1.60 3.86
N VAL A 47 3.00 -2.43 3.71
CA VAL A 47 3.95 -2.74 4.77
C VAL A 47 5.38 -2.35 4.40
N GLY A 48 6.26 -2.27 5.39
CA GLY A 48 7.68 -1.97 5.20
C GLY A 48 8.32 -1.37 6.44
N ALA A 49 9.65 -1.37 6.48
CA ALA A 49 10.42 -0.78 7.56
C ALA A 49 10.15 0.73 7.70
N SER A 50 10.48 1.31 8.87
CA SER A 50 10.48 2.77 9.03
C SER A 50 11.41 3.41 7.99
N GLY A 51 11.00 4.53 7.42
CA GLY A 51 11.76 5.21 6.37
C GLY A 51 11.68 4.59 4.97
N SER A 52 10.91 3.52 4.74
CA SER A 52 10.81 2.89 3.42
C SER A 52 10.01 3.68 2.37
N GLY A 53 9.39 4.81 2.74
CA GLY A 53 8.62 5.67 1.82
C GLY A 53 7.10 5.58 1.94
N LYS A 54 6.55 4.76 2.86
CA LYS A 54 5.09 4.54 3.02
C LYS A 54 4.30 5.82 3.26
N SER A 55 4.67 6.61 4.27
CA SER A 55 3.99 7.88 4.58
C SER A 55 4.18 8.92 3.47
N THR A 56 5.33 8.90 2.76
CA THR A 56 5.53 9.73 1.56
C THR A 56 4.54 9.36 0.46
N LEU A 57 4.35 8.06 0.20
CA LEU A 57 3.35 7.57 -0.75
C LEU A 57 1.94 8.03 -0.34
N LEU A 58 1.54 7.82 0.93
CA LEU A 58 0.24 8.26 1.42
C LEU A 58 0.05 9.78 1.31
N ASN A 59 1.07 10.58 1.60
CA ASN A 59 1.01 12.03 1.45
C ASN A 59 0.78 12.45 -0.01
N ILE A 60 1.41 11.79 -0.96
CA ILE A 60 1.17 12.04 -2.40
C ILE A 60 -0.26 11.61 -2.76
N LEU A 61 -0.67 10.40 -2.42
CA LEU A 61 -2.03 9.90 -2.70
C LEU A 61 -3.11 10.74 -2.02
N GLY A 62 -2.84 11.28 -0.82
CA GLY A 62 -3.70 12.21 -0.10
C GLY A 62 -3.72 13.63 -0.67
N GLY A 63 -2.93 13.93 -1.70
CA GLY A 63 -2.82 15.28 -2.28
C GLY A 63 -2.18 16.30 -1.35
N LEU A 64 -1.41 15.87 -0.38
CA LEU A 64 -0.67 16.72 0.57
C LEU A 64 0.73 17.05 0.06
N ASP A 65 1.26 16.19 -0.79
CA ASP A 65 2.56 16.36 -1.43
C ASP A 65 2.46 16.12 -2.95
N VAL A 66 3.52 16.48 -3.68
CA VAL A 66 3.60 16.36 -5.14
C VAL A 66 4.78 15.49 -5.51
N PRO A 67 4.65 14.55 -6.44
CA PRO A 67 5.79 13.78 -6.90
C PRO A 67 6.84 14.67 -7.58
N THR A 68 8.11 14.32 -7.43
CA THR A 68 9.22 14.98 -8.13
C THR A 68 9.28 14.52 -9.59
N ALA A 69 8.98 13.24 -9.84
CA ALA A 69 8.89 12.66 -11.18
C ALA A 69 7.98 11.44 -11.18
N GLY A 70 7.68 10.90 -12.35
CA GLY A 70 6.73 9.81 -12.51
C GLY A 70 5.29 10.33 -12.48
N ARG A 71 4.33 9.43 -12.20
CA ARG A 71 2.91 9.75 -12.27
C ARG A 71 2.15 9.06 -11.14
N ALA A 72 1.21 9.78 -10.53
CA ALA A 72 0.23 9.24 -9.60
C ALA A 72 -1.18 9.63 -10.04
N LEU A 73 -2.00 8.64 -10.37
CA LEU A 73 -3.41 8.79 -10.70
C LEU A 73 -4.23 8.24 -9.55
N VAL A 74 -5.26 8.97 -9.15
CA VAL A 74 -6.30 8.51 -8.21
C VAL A 74 -7.65 8.91 -8.77
N ASP A 75 -8.54 7.96 -8.92
CA ASP A 75 -9.86 8.17 -9.55
C ASP A 75 -9.74 8.90 -10.90
N GLY A 76 -8.76 8.51 -11.71
CA GLY A 76 -8.45 9.13 -13.01
C GLY A 76 -7.76 10.50 -12.94
N LEU A 77 -7.62 11.12 -11.77
CA LEU A 77 -7.01 12.44 -11.59
C LEU A 77 -5.48 12.33 -11.46
N ASP A 78 -4.75 13.06 -12.29
CA ASP A 78 -3.28 13.16 -12.22
C ASP A 78 -2.87 14.16 -11.13
N LEU A 79 -2.37 13.64 -10.00
CA LEU A 79 -2.07 14.43 -8.81
C LEU A 79 -0.94 15.46 -9.01
N ALA A 80 -0.04 15.21 -9.97
CA ALA A 80 1.02 16.16 -10.31
C ALA A 80 0.49 17.40 -11.05
N ARG A 81 -0.66 17.27 -11.74
CA ARG A 81 -1.23 18.32 -12.59
C ARG A 81 -2.34 19.13 -11.93
N LEU A 82 -2.80 18.72 -10.74
CA LEU A 82 -3.86 19.43 -10.04
C LEU A 82 -3.42 20.85 -9.65
N THR A 83 -4.23 21.83 -10.00
CA THR A 83 -4.13 23.20 -9.48
C THR A 83 -4.40 23.21 -7.96
N ARG A 84 -4.11 24.32 -7.31
CA ARG A 84 -4.36 24.46 -5.86
C ARG A 84 -5.86 24.27 -5.52
N SER A 85 -6.76 24.79 -6.34
CA SER A 85 -8.21 24.65 -6.15
C SER A 85 -8.67 23.20 -6.34
N GLU A 86 -8.24 22.56 -7.43
CA GLU A 86 -8.57 21.16 -7.73
C GLU A 86 -8.04 20.23 -6.65
N ARG A 87 -6.83 20.46 -6.13
CA ARG A 87 -6.24 19.72 -5.02
C ARG A 87 -7.05 19.87 -3.73
N THR A 88 -7.60 21.06 -3.47
CA THR A 88 -8.49 21.28 -2.33
C THR A 88 -9.80 20.49 -2.50
N THR A 89 -10.37 20.50 -3.70
CA THR A 89 -11.57 19.71 -4.02
C THR A 89 -11.31 18.21 -3.93
N TYR A 90 -10.18 17.74 -4.45
CA TYR A 90 -9.72 16.36 -4.38
C TYR A 90 -9.66 15.87 -2.92
N ARG A 91 -8.95 16.60 -2.04
CA ARG A 91 -8.83 16.26 -0.61
C ARG A 91 -10.17 16.30 0.14
N ARG A 92 -11.11 17.11 -0.33
CA ARG A 92 -12.42 17.24 0.30
C ARG A 92 -13.37 16.12 -0.11
N ARG A 93 -13.31 15.66 -1.38
CA ARG A 93 -14.35 14.82 -1.99
C ARG A 93 -13.89 13.43 -2.39
N THR A 94 -12.64 13.30 -2.82
CA THR A 94 -12.14 12.05 -3.39
C THR A 94 -11.43 11.19 -2.36
N VAL A 95 -10.76 11.81 -1.38
CA VAL A 95 -9.93 11.09 -0.40
C VAL A 95 -10.36 11.39 1.02
N GLY A 96 -10.57 10.33 1.81
CA GLY A 96 -10.59 10.39 3.27
C GLY A 96 -9.22 10.03 3.81
N MET A 97 -8.77 10.72 4.87
CA MET A 97 -7.48 10.45 5.49
C MET A 97 -7.64 10.19 6.97
N VAL A 98 -7.02 9.10 7.45
CA VAL A 98 -6.92 8.73 8.87
C VAL A 98 -5.45 8.69 9.25
N TRP A 99 -5.03 9.52 10.18
CA TRP A 99 -3.67 9.63 10.66
C TRP A 99 -3.43 8.73 11.86
N GLN A 100 -2.18 8.32 12.06
CA GLN A 100 -1.73 7.56 13.21
C GLN A 100 -2.10 8.26 14.53
N HIS A 101 -1.76 9.54 14.65
CA HIS A 101 -2.07 10.32 15.85
C HIS A 101 -3.50 10.87 15.80
N THR A 102 -4.33 10.45 16.73
CA THR A 102 -5.73 10.90 16.85
C THR A 102 -5.88 12.41 16.96
N SER A 103 -4.90 13.09 17.56
CA SER A 103 -4.86 14.56 17.65
C SER A 103 -4.83 15.30 16.30
N ARG A 104 -4.47 14.60 15.23
CA ARG A 104 -4.52 15.14 13.85
C ARG A 104 -5.87 14.91 13.17
N ASN A 105 -6.66 13.98 13.68
CA ASN A 105 -7.93 13.59 13.10
C ASN A 105 -9.11 14.36 13.66
N LEU A 106 -9.04 14.77 14.94
CA LEU A 106 -10.17 15.32 15.67
C LEU A 106 -9.85 16.71 16.23
N LEU A 107 -10.85 17.61 16.15
CA LEU A 107 -10.77 18.92 16.78
C LEU A 107 -11.22 18.81 18.24
N PRO A 108 -10.33 19.07 19.24
CA PRO A 108 -10.62 18.74 20.64
C PRO A 108 -11.68 19.62 21.29
N HIS A 109 -11.99 20.78 20.69
CA HIS A 109 -13.00 21.72 21.16
C HIS A 109 -14.40 21.43 20.63
N LEU A 110 -14.55 20.58 19.61
CA LEU A 110 -15.83 20.09 19.09
C LEU A 110 -16.22 18.79 19.74
N ASP A 111 -17.52 18.52 19.83
CA ASP A 111 -18.01 17.20 20.17
C ASP A 111 -17.85 16.23 18.98
N VAL A 112 -18.13 14.95 19.20
CA VAL A 112 -17.99 13.90 18.17
C VAL A 112 -18.85 14.20 16.97
N PHE A 113 -20.11 14.57 17.19
CA PHE A 113 -21.05 14.88 16.11
C PHE A 113 -20.55 16.04 15.24
N ALA A 114 -20.12 17.13 15.85
CA ALA A 114 -19.62 18.30 15.16
C ALA A 114 -18.29 17.99 14.38
N ASN A 115 -17.44 17.13 14.92
CA ASN A 115 -16.25 16.65 14.22
C ASN A 115 -16.64 15.91 12.92
N ILE A 116 -17.61 15.01 12.97
CA ILE A 116 -18.08 14.25 11.80
C ILE A 116 -18.81 15.16 10.80
N GLU A 117 -19.60 16.13 11.30
CA GLU A 117 -20.34 17.05 10.43
C GLU A 117 -19.45 18.06 9.70
N LEU A 118 -18.34 18.46 10.30
CA LEU A 118 -17.49 19.55 9.79
C LEU A 118 -17.02 19.38 8.34
N PRO A 119 -16.52 18.23 7.88
CA PRO A 119 -16.14 18.06 6.46
C PRO A 119 -17.31 18.32 5.51
N MET A 120 -18.53 17.93 5.89
CA MET A 120 -19.74 18.13 5.11
C MET A 120 -20.20 19.59 5.11
N VAL A 121 -20.02 20.31 6.22
CA VAL A 121 -20.23 21.76 6.30
C VAL A 121 -19.32 22.49 5.31
N LEU A 122 -18.04 22.14 5.31
CA LEU A 122 -17.03 22.74 4.43
C LEU A 122 -17.26 22.40 2.94
N ASP A 123 -17.97 21.30 2.66
CA ASP A 123 -18.36 20.91 1.28
C ASP A 123 -19.75 21.46 0.88
N GLY A 124 -20.47 22.13 1.79
CA GLY A 124 -21.79 22.71 1.53
C GLY A 124 -22.91 21.68 1.39
N ARG A 125 -22.79 20.49 2.00
CA ARG A 125 -23.81 19.42 1.92
C ARG A 125 -25.03 19.74 2.78
N SER A 126 -26.21 19.33 2.32
CA SER A 126 -27.48 19.61 3.01
C SER A 126 -27.91 18.52 4.00
N ASN A 127 -27.60 17.25 3.75
CA ASN A 127 -28.04 16.10 4.55
C ASN A 127 -27.05 15.70 5.67
N ARG A 128 -26.37 16.69 6.25
CA ARG A 128 -25.25 16.47 7.17
C ARG A 128 -25.63 15.75 8.44
N GLN A 129 -26.77 16.13 9.03
CA GLN A 129 -27.21 15.56 10.29
C GLN A 129 -27.46 14.06 10.18
N GLN A 130 -28.33 13.65 9.25
CA GLN A 130 -28.62 12.23 9.03
C GLN A 130 -27.35 11.44 8.70
N ARG A 131 -26.50 11.98 7.84
CA ARG A 131 -25.24 11.33 7.49
C ARG A 131 -24.29 11.16 8.69
N ALA A 132 -24.22 12.13 9.59
CA ALA A 132 -23.41 12.03 10.81
C ALA A 132 -23.98 10.97 11.78
N GLU A 133 -25.29 10.86 11.90
CA GLU A 133 -25.98 9.81 12.67
C GLU A 133 -25.68 8.42 12.08
N ASP A 134 -25.84 8.23 10.76
CA ASP A 134 -25.53 6.98 10.06
C ASP A 134 -24.06 6.55 10.25
N LEU A 135 -23.14 7.53 10.22
CA LEU A 135 -21.72 7.26 10.43
C LEU A 135 -21.41 6.86 11.88
N LEU A 136 -22.08 7.47 12.87
CA LEU A 136 -21.96 7.09 14.27
C LEU A 136 -22.44 5.65 14.51
N GLU A 137 -23.54 5.27 13.88
CA GLU A 137 -24.02 3.87 13.91
C GLU A 137 -23.02 2.93 13.24
N MET A 138 -22.53 3.30 12.07
CA MET A 138 -21.54 2.51 11.32
C MET A 138 -20.26 2.22 12.14
N VAL A 139 -19.77 3.21 12.90
CA VAL A 139 -18.57 3.03 13.73
C VAL A 139 -18.88 2.49 15.14
N GLY A 140 -20.16 2.19 15.44
CA GLY A 140 -20.60 1.60 16.70
C GLY A 140 -20.56 2.57 17.90
N LEU A 141 -20.81 3.86 17.68
CA LEU A 141 -20.74 4.92 18.69
C LEU A 141 -21.97 5.86 18.71
N PRO A 142 -23.21 5.36 18.53
CA PRO A 142 -24.40 6.21 18.43
C PRO A 142 -24.66 7.03 19.70
N ASP A 143 -24.29 6.50 20.88
CA ASP A 143 -24.46 7.13 22.19
C ASP A 143 -23.38 8.16 22.54
N LYS A 144 -22.34 8.31 21.71
CA LYS A 144 -21.16 9.17 21.96
C LYS A 144 -21.24 10.53 21.25
N ALA A 145 -22.32 10.83 20.51
CA ALA A 145 -22.46 12.03 19.67
C ALA A 145 -22.07 13.34 20.38
N ARG A 146 -22.44 13.50 21.66
CA ARG A 146 -22.22 14.70 22.47
C ARG A 146 -20.95 14.66 23.33
N ARG A 147 -20.17 13.58 23.25
CA ARG A 147 -18.88 13.49 23.93
C ARG A 147 -17.81 14.29 23.20
N ARG A 148 -16.79 14.75 23.91
CA ARG A 148 -15.60 15.36 23.31
C ARG A 148 -14.51 14.30 23.11
N PRO A 149 -13.58 14.50 22.20
CA PRO A 149 -12.48 13.53 21.95
C PRO A 149 -11.77 13.11 23.25
N ARG A 150 -11.50 14.02 24.18
CA ARG A 150 -10.85 13.71 25.46
C ARG A 150 -11.63 12.77 26.38
N ASP A 151 -12.93 12.62 26.14
CA ASP A 151 -13.84 11.79 26.94
C ASP A 151 -14.01 10.37 26.34
N LEU A 152 -13.26 10.07 25.26
CA LEU A 152 -13.25 8.81 24.52
C LEU A 152 -11.96 8.03 24.76
N SER A 153 -12.05 6.69 24.71
CA SER A 153 -10.85 5.83 24.61
C SER A 153 -10.11 6.05 23.29
N GLY A 154 -8.85 5.62 23.20
CA GLY A 154 -8.05 5.71 21.96
C GLY A 154 -8.72 5.03 20.76
N GLY A 155 -9.28 3.82 20.96
CA GLY A 155 -10.02 3.12 19.93
C GLY A 155 -11.32 3.80 19.51
N GLU A 156 -12.07 4.39 20.48
CA GLU A 156 -13.25 5.19 20.17
C GLU A 156 -12.86 6.44 19.34
N GLN A 157 -11.77 7.13 19.72
CA GLN A 157 -11.27 8.29 18.95
C GLN A 157 -10.89 7.88 17.54
N GLN A 158 -10.25 6.74 17.36
CA GLN A 158 -9.87 6.24 16.04
C GLN A 158 -11.10 5.86 15.19
N ARG A 159 -12.14 5.25 15.79
CA ARG A 159 -13.40 5.00 15.09
C ARG A 159 -14.10 6.30 14.67
N VAL A 160 -14.07 7.32 15.52
CA VAL A 160 -14.59 8.66 15.15
C VAL A 160 -13.75 9.27 14.02
N ALA A 161 -12.43 9.14 14.05
CA ALA A 161 -11.56 9.61 12.97
C ALA A 161 -11.90 8.97 11.62
N ILE A 162 -12.21 7.66 11.61
CA ILE A 162 -12.68 6.95 10.42
C ILE A 162 -14.03 7.53 9.95
N ALA A 163 -14.97 7.79 10.87
CA ALA A 163 -16.25 8.41 10.53
C ALA A 163 -16.07 9.81 9.90
N VAL A 164 -15.18 10.63 10.44
CA VAL A 164 -14.81 11.95 9.88
C VAL A 164 -14.24 11.81 8.47
N ALA A 165 -13.34 10.86 8.26
CA ALA A 165 -12.74 10.61 6.94
C ALA A 165 -13.78 10.14 5.90
N LEU A 166 -14.84 9.46 6.32
CA LEU A 166 -15.93 8.97 5.46
C LEU A 166 -17.07 9.97 5.24
N ALA A 167 -17.05 11.10 5.91
CA ALA A 167 -18.17 12.05 5.93
C ALA A 167 -18.60 12.48 4.52
N ASN A 168 -17.67 12.81 3.66
CA ASN A 168 -17.92 13.24 2.29
C ASN A 168 -18.01 12.10 1.26
N GLN A 169 -18.13 10.84 1.70
CA GLN A 169 -18.22 9.65 0.83
C GLN A 169 -17.04 9.56 -0.15
N PRO A 170 -15.81 9.50 0.34
CA PRO A 170 -14.64 9.46 -0.52
C PRO A 170 -14.57 8.15 -1.31
N ALA A 171 -14.01 8.23 -2.54
CA ALA A 171 -13.72 7.04 -3.33
C ALA A 171 -12.57 6.22 -2.73
N VAL A 172 -11.65 6.88 -2.03
CA VAL A 172 -10.46 6.26 -1.41
C VAL A 172 -10.36 6.67 0.05
N LEU A 173 -10.14 5.71 0.93
CA LEU A 173 -9.77 5.91 2.33
C LEU A 173 -8.30 5.52 2.53
N LEU A 174 -7.49 6.48 2.92
CA LEU A 174 -6.08 6.29 3.25
C LEU A 174 -5.91 6.27 4.78
N ALA A 175 -5.26 5.26 5.32
CA ALA A 175 -5.03 5.14 6.75
C ALA A 175 -3.52 4.96 7.02
N ASP A 176 -2.90 5.92 7.69
CA ASP A 176 -1.48 5.89 8.06
C ASP A 176 -1.35 5.35 9.49
N GLU A 177 -0.95 4.09 9.61
CA GLU A 177 -0.80 3.34 10.87
C GLU A 177 -2.01 3.53 11.83
N PRO A 178 -3.24 3.19 11.37
CA PRO A 178 -4.47 3.54 12.09
C PRO A 178 -4.59 2.89 13.46
N THR A 179 -3.70 1.98 13.81
CA THR A 179 -3.71 1.23 15.09
C THR A 179 -2.41 1.35 15.86
N GLY A 180 -1.47 2.19 15.43
CA GLY A 180 -0.12 2.27 16.00
C GLY A 180 -0.05 2.70 17.48
N GLU A 181 -1.14 3.23 18.04
CA GLU A 181 -1.24 3.64 19.45
C GLU A 181 -2.26 2.79 20.25
N LEU A 182 -2.75 1.67 19.67
CA LEU A 182 -3.80 0.84 20.25
C LEU A 182 -3.25 -0.52 20.69
N ASP A 183 -3.93 -1.14 21.64
CA ASP A 183 -3.70 -2.54 22.00
C ASP A 183 -4.16 -3.49 20.86
N SER A 184 -3.72 -4.76 20.92
CA SER A 184 -3.98 -5.74 19.87
C SER A 184 -5.48 -6.02 19.65
N THR A 185 -6.28 -6.02 20.71
CA THR A 185 -7.74 -6.27 20.61
C THR A 185 -8.42 -5.13 19.91
N THR A 186 -8.17 -3.91 20.35
CA THR A 186 -8.71 -2.68 19.74
C THR A 186 -8.22 -2.50 18.30
N SER A 187 -6.97 -2.88 18.03
CA SER A 187 -6.40 -2.88 16.67
C SER A 187 -7.19 -3.79 15.73
N ALA A 188 -7.51 -5.01 16.17
CA ALA A 188 -8.31 -5.95 15.39
C ALA A 188 -9.72 -5.40 15.10
N GLU A 189 -10.36 -4.74 16.08
CA GLU A 189 -11.67 -4.10 15.90
C GLU A 189 -11.64 -2.98 14.84
N VAL A 190 -10.60 -2.13 14.87
CA VAL A 190 -10.44 -1.04 13.90
C VAL A 190 -10.23 -1.59 12.49
N PHE A 191 -9.42 -2.63 12.31
CA PHE A 191 -9.23 -3.25 11.00
C PHE A 191 -10.49 -3.96 10.51
N GLU A 192 -11.24 -4.64 11.39
CA GLU A 192 -12.54 -5.22 11.00
C GLU A 192 -13.56 -4.15 10.60
N LEU A 193 -13.54 -2.99 11.25
CA LEU A 193 -14.34 -1.84 10.83
C LEU A 193 -13.93 -1.38 9.41
N LEU A 194 -12.63 -1.26 9.12
CA LEU A 194 -12.15 -0.88 7.78
C LEU A 194 -12.56 -1.90 6.71
N ARG A 195 -12.48 -3.21 7.00
CA ARG A 195 -12.97 -4.27 6.10
C ARG A 195 -14.47 -4.18 5.87
N ARG A 196 -15.26 -3.92 6.94
CA ARG A 196 -16.70 -3.74 6.83
C ARG A 196 -17.05 -2.54 5.94
N ILE A 197 -16.38 -1.40 6.13
CA ILE A 197 -16.54 -0.20 5.30
C ILE A 197 -16.21 -0.52 3.84
N ASN A 198 -15.10 -1.20 3.57
CA ASN A 198 -14.74 -1.60 2.21
C ASN A 198 -15.83 -2.47 1.57
N ARG A 199 -16.33 -3.50 2.27
CA ARG A 199 -17.36 -4.42 1.75
C ARG A 199 -18.74 -3.76 1.56
N GLU A 200 -19.19 -2.94 2.53
CA GLU A 200 -20.55 -2.41 2.56
C GLU A 200 -20.68 -1.09 1.78
N VAL A 201 -19.65 -0.24 1.83
CA VAL A 201 -19.66 1.08 1.17
C VAL A 201 -18.98 1.03 -0.20
N GLY A 202 -18.11 0.05 -0.44
CA GLY A 202 -17.37 -0.09 -1.69
C GLY A 202 -16.18 0.90 -1.80
N THR A 203 -15.84 1.61 -0.73
CA THR A 203 -14.70 2.53 -0.70
C THR A 203 -13.40 1.74 -0.82
N THR A 204 -12.50 2.17 -1.71
CA THR A 204 -11.14 1.61 -1.80
C THR A 204 -10.35 1.99 -0.55
N VAL A 205 -9.73 1.01 0.11
CA VAL A 205 -9.01 1.24 1.38
C VAL A 205 -7.52 0.93 1.20
N VAL A 206 -6.68 1.87 1.58
CA VAL A 206 -5.22 1.70 1.62
C VAL A 206 -4.75 1.96 3.05
N ALA A 207 -4.36 0.91 3.75
CA ALA A 207 -3.88 0.99 5.12
C ALA A 207 -2.36 0.74 5.18
N VAL A 208 -1.60 1.71 5.66
CA VAL A 208 -0.20 1.50 6.01
C VAL A 208 -0.14 0.90 7.41
N THR A 209 0.60 -0.17 7.57
CA THR A 209 0.83 -0.78 8.88
C THR A 209 2.23 -1.41 8.95
N HIS A 210 2.79 -1.46 10.13
CA HIS A 210 3.98 -2.24 10.43
C HIS A 210 3.65 -3.51 11.22
N ASP A 211 2.37 -3.72 11.56
CA ASP A 211 1.91 -4.91 12.28
C ASP A 211 1.74 -6.09 11.30
N PRO A 212 2.57 -7.14 11.43
CA PRO A 212 2.48 -8.32 10.57
C PRO A 212 1.15 -9.06 10.73
N LEU A 213 0.59 -9.10 11.95
CA LEU A 213 -0.67 -9.81 12.22
C LEU A 213 -1.82 -9.19 11.43
N VAL A 214 -1.82 -7.88 11.30
CA VAL A 214 -2.83 -7.18 10.50
C VAL A 214 -2.62 -7.44 9.01
N ALA A 215 -1.37 -7.32 8.54
CA ALA A 215 -1.03 -7.57 7.15
C ALA A 215 -1.37 -9.00 6.72
N ASP A 216 -1.23 -9.97 7.63
CA ASP A 216 -1.51 -11.39 7.37
C ASP A 216 -3.00 -11.72 7.25
N HIS A 217 -3.87 -10.84 7.70
CA HIS A 217 -5.33 -10.99 7.55
C HIS A 217 -5.89 -10.27 6.32
N GLU A 218 -5.09 -9.47 5.59
CA GLU A 218 -5.55 -8.79 4.39
C GLU A 218 -5.42 -9.65 3.14
N THR A 219 -6.39 -9.49 2.24
CA THR A 219 -6.42 -10.22 0.96
C THR A 219 -5.20 -9.92 0.11
N ARG A 220 -4.71 -8.68 0.17
CA ARG A 220 -3.53 -8.22 -0.57
C ARG A 220 -2.65 -7.33 0.29
N THR A 221 -1.38 -7.69 0.35
CA THR A 221 -0.35 -6.92 1.06
C THR A 221 0.76 -6.54 0.09
N VAL A 222 1.14 -5.26 0.06
CA VAL A 222 2.22 -4.73 -0.77
C VAL A 222 3.35 -4.26 0.13
N ALA A 223 4.54 -4.81 -0.04
CA ALA A 223 5.73 -4.42 0.71
C ALA A 223 6.51 -3.33 -0.04
N ILE A 224 6.79 -2.22 0.67
CA ILE A 224 7.67 -1.15 0.19
C ILE A 224 9.02 -1.25 0.89
N ARG A 225 10.10 -1.28 0.11
CA ARG A 225 11.47 -1.26 0.57
C ARG A 225 12.30 -0.29 -0.26
N ASP A 226 13.04 0.58 0.42
CA ASP A 226 13.94 1.56 -0.21
C ASP A 226 13.22 2.42 -1.28
N GLY A 227 12.00 2.87 -0.98
CA GLY A 227 11.20 3.70 -1.87
C GLY A 227 10.64 3.00 -3.12
N ARG A 228 10.61 1.65 -3.15
CA ARG A 228 10.10 0.82 -4.25
C ARG A 228 9.13 -0.23 -3.76
N THR A 229 8.24 -0.67 -4.63
CA THR A 229 7.49 -1.89 -4.40
C THR A 229 8.44 -3.09 -4.50
N SER A 230 8.49 -3.91 -3.45
CA SER A 230 9.40 -5.05 -3.34
C SER A 230 8.69 -6.37 -3.59
N THR A 231 7.73 -6.71 -2.74
CA THR A 231 6.93 -7.93 -2.87
C THR A 231 5.44 -7.62 -2.73
N GLU A 232 4.65 -8.52 -3.25
CA GLU A 232 3.20 -8.51 -3.13
C GLU A 232 2.74 -9.89 -2.66
N THR A 233 1.95 -9.93 -1.59
CA THR A 233 1.35 -11.16 -1.08
C THR A 233 -0.14 -11.11 -1.36
N VAL A 234 -0.65 -12.11 -2.07
CA VAL A 234 -2.09 -12.28 -2.35
C VAL A 234 -2.57 -13.50 -1.59
N ARG A 235 -3.64 -13.35 -0.81
CA ARG A 235 -4.25 -14.44 -0.04
C ARG A 235 -5.61 -14.78 -0.62
N ARG A 236 -5.84 -16.07 -0.81
CA ARG A 236 -7.11 -16.61 -1.31
C ARG A 236 -7.59 -17.69 -0.35
N THR A 237 -8.90 -17.70 -0.12
CA THR A 237 -9.53 -18.81 0.62
C THR A 237 -9.93 -19.88 -0.37
N GLU A 238 -9.31 -21.04 -0.31
CA GLU A 238 -9.65 -22.21 -1.10
C GLU A 238 -10.48 -23.20 -0.28
N ARG A 239 -11.43 -23.89 -0.93
CA ARG A 239 -12.12 -25.01 -0.30
C ARG A 239 -11.22 -26.23 -0.40
N SER A 240 -10.90 -26.82 0.75
CA SER A 240 -10.22 -28.11 0.79
C SER A 240 -11.18 -29.23 0.39
N ASP A 241 -10.68 -30.24 -0.30
CA ASP A 241 -11.43 -31.47 -0.66
C ASP A 241 -12.02 -32.19 0.56
N ALA A 242 -11.52 -31.91 1.77
CA ALA A 242 -12.03 -32.39 3.05
C ALA A 242 -13.14 -31.52 3.66
N GLY A 243 -13.70 -30.53 2.93
CA GLY A 243 -14.81 -29.67 3.36
C GLY A 243 -14.40 -28.48 4.27
N GLY A 244 -13.11 -28.28 4.52
CA GLY A 244 -12.57 -27.14 5.26
C GLY A 244 -12.22 -25.96 4.35
N GLN A 245 -12.08 -24.76 4.94
CA GLN A 245 -11.50 -23.60 4.26
C GLN A 245 -10.01 -23.49 4.61
N ARG A 246 -9.14 -23.35 3.59
CA ARG A 246 -7.71 -23.11 3.76
C ARG A 246 -7.36 -21.77 3.12
N VAL A 247 -6.64 -20.94 3.85
CA VAL A 247 -6.04 -19.72 3.30
C VAL A 247 -4.72 -20.10 2.62
N VAL A 248 -4.61 -19.80 1.33
CA VAL A 248 -3.37 -19.94 0.56
C VAL A 248 -2.82 -18.55 0.33
N ALA A 249 -1.58 -18.33 0.71
CA ALA A 249 -0.84 -17.09 0.49
C ALA A 249 0.23 -17.32 -0.58
N GLU A 250 0.22 -16.49 -1.62
CA GLU A 250 1.23 -16.47 -2.66
C GLU A 250 2.01 -15.16 -2.58
N GLU A 251 3.33 -15.26 -2.49
CA GLU A 251 4.22 -14.09 -2.49
C GLU A 251 4.87 -13.92 -3.87
N PHE A 252 4.75 -12.72 -4.42
CA PHE A 252 5.33 -12.34 -5.70
C PHE A 252 6.40 -11.27 -5.48
N ALA A 253 7.58 -11.43 -6.08
CA ALA A 253 8.52 -10.33 -6.22
C ALA A 253 8.05 -9.42 -7.36
N VAL A 254 8.00 -8.12 -7.11
CA VAL A 254 7.52 -7.16 -8.11
C VAL A 254 8.65 -6.78 -9.05
N LEU A 255 8.45 -7.02 -10.35
CA LEU A 255 9.35 -6.60 -11.41
C LEU A 255 8.96 -5.19 -11.88
N ASP A 256 9.85 -4.21 -11.68
CA ASP A 256 9.62 -2.84 -12.15
C ASP A 256 9.74 -2.73 -13.68
N ARG A 257 9.36 -1.58 -14.24
CA ARG A 257 9.41 -1.36 -15.69
C ARG A 257 10.81 -1.36 -16.28
N ALA A 258 11.84 -1.22 -15.45
CA ALA A 258 13.24 -1.32 -15.87
C ALA A 258 13.78 -2.75 -15.81
N GLY A 259 12.92 -3.73 -15.45
CA GLY A 259 13.30 -5.13 -15.30
C GLY A 259 14.07 -5.41 -14.00
N ARG A 260 13.90 -4.60 -12.96
CA ARG A 260 14.53 -4.79 -11.66
C ARG A 260 13.53 -5.41 -10.69
N LEU A 261 13.98 -6.35 -9.87
CA LEU A 261 13.26 -6.89 -8.74
C LEU A 261 14.15 -6.85 -7.49
N GLN A 262 13.52 -6.76 -6.33
CA GLN A 262 14.19 -6.89 -5.05
C GLN A 262 13.92 -8.28 -4.49
N LEU A 263 14.97 -9.08 -4.32
CA LEU A 263 14.83 -10.39 -3.69
C LEU A 263 14.47 -10.21 -2.20
N PRO A 264 13.58 -11.06 -1.66
CA PRO A 264 13.28 -11.08 -0.23
C PRO A 264 14.56 -11.27 0.60
N ARG A 265 14.71 -10.53 1.70
CA ARG A 265 15.90 -10.65 2.56
C ARG A 265 16.10 -12.05 3.11
N ALA A 266 15.01 -12.75 3.39
CA ALA A 266 15.08 -14.15 3.83
C ALA A 266 15.81 -15.03 2.81
N HIS A 267 15.49 -14.89 1.52
CA HIS A 267 16.14 -15.64 0.44
C HIS A 267 17.60 -15.24 0.26
N ILE A 268 17.91 -13.93 0.34
CA ILE A 268 19.30 -13.43 0.29
C ILE A 268 20.13 -14.05 1.41
N ASN A 269 19.62 -14.03 2.64
CA ASN A 269 20.34 -14.56 3.79
C ASN A 269 20.46 -16.10 3.75
N GLN A 270 19.39 -16.78 3.39
CA GLN A 270 19.37 -18.26 3.32
C GLN A 270 20.33 -18.81 2.27
N LEU A 271 20.45 -18.11 1.12
CA LEU A 271 21.32 -18.52 0.03
C LEU A 271 22.71 -17.89 0.10
N GLY A 272 22.99 -17.04 1.09
CA GLY A 272 24.27 -16.35 1.22
C GLY A 272 24.60 -15.43 0.03
N LEU A 273 23.56 -14.81 -0.58
CA LEU A 273 23.77 -13.90 -1.70
C LEU A 273 24.41 -12.60 -1.19
N ALA A 274 25.49 -12.18 -1.85
CA ALA A 274 26.25 -10.97 -1.50
C ALA A 274 26.30 -10.01 -2.72
N ASP A 275 27.38 -9.25 -2.84
CA ASP A 275 27.54 -8.17 -3.81
C ASP A 275 27.37 -8.59 -5.29
N ARG A 276 27.64 -9.86 -5.58
CA ARG A 276 27.57 -10.41 -6.95
C ARG A 276 26.79 -11.72 -6.93
N VAL A 277 25.90 -11.87 -7.91
CA VAL A 277 25.13 -13.09 -8.12
C VAL A 277 25.35 -13.58 -9.55
N ARG A 278 25.33 -14.88 -9.74
CA ARG A 278 25.36 -15.50 -11.07
C ARG A 278 23.90 -15.75 -11.49
N LEU A 279 23.56 -15.33 -12.69
CA LEU A 279 22.26 -15.55 -13.30
C LEU A 279 22.38 -16.61 -14.40
N ARG A 280 21.40 -17.49 -14.49
CA ARG A 280 21.24 -18.44 -15.57
C ARG A 280 19.78 -18.47 -16.00
N LEU A 281 19.55 -18.38 -17.30
CA LEU A 281 18.23 -18.59 -17.88
C LEU A 281 18.01 -20.07 -18.06
N GLU A 282 16.99 -20.62 -17.46
CA GLU A 282 16.47 -21.98 -17.68
C GLU A 282 15.23 -21.89 -18.59
N GLU A 283 14.59 -23.03 -18.89
CA GLU A 283 13.46 -23.06 -19.83
C GLU A 283 12.25 -22.26 -19.33
N ASP A 284 12.00 -22.24 -18.00
CA ASP A 284 10.82 -21.66 -17.36
C ASP A 284 11.13 -20.65 -16.26
N HIS A 285 12.41 -20.44 -15.90
CA HIS A 285 12.79 -19.52 -14.83
C HIS A 285 14.22 -18.96 -14.99
N VAL A 286 14.53 -17.96 -14.18
CA VAL A 286 15.88 -17.44 -14.01
C VAL A 286 16.43 -17.87 -12.66
N GLY A 287 17.44 -18.73 -12.67
CA GLY A 287 18.15 -19.13 -11.47
C GLY A 287 19.10 -18.04 -10.97
N VAL A 288 19.23 -17.91 -9.65
CA VAL A 288 20.12 -16.95 -8.97
C VAL A 288 20.98 -17.68 -7.97
N TRP A 289 22.30 -17.58 -8.10
CA TRP A 289 23.29 -18.24 -7.22
C TRP A 289 24.29 -17.23 -6.65
N PRO A 290 24.91 -17.53 -5.51
CA PRO A 290 26.03 -16.75 -5.00
C PRO A 290 27.13 -16.60 -6.07
N GLY A 291 27.63 -15.38 -6.24
CA GLY A 291 28.81 -15.12 -7.06
C GLY A 291 30.06 -15.44 -6.26
N SER A 292 30.71 -16.57 -6.47
CA SER A 292 32.05 -16.80 -5.93
C SER A 292 33.08 -15.93 -6.67
N PRO A 293 33.95 -15.20 -5.98
CA PRO A 293 35.02 -14.45 -6.62
C PRO A 293 36.04 -15.35 -7.38
N ASP A 294 36.10 -16.65 -7.06
CA ASP A 294 37.12 -17.60 -7.51
C ASP A 294 36.58 -18.85 -8.22
N ALA A 295 35.41 -18.84 -8.81
CA ALA A 295 35.01 -19.93 -9.68
C ALA A 295 35.72 -19.80 -11.03
N PRO A 296 36.78 -20.62 -11.34
CA PRO A 296 37.33 -20.66 -12.69
C PRO A 296 36.19 -21.11 -13.62
N GLY A 297 36.12 -20.47 -14.78
CA GLY A 297 35.10 -20.78 -15.77
C GLY A 297 35.07 -22.28 -16.02
N GLU A 298 33.91 -22.91 -15.78
CA GLU A 298 33.68 -24.28 -16.25
C GLU A 298 33.89 -24.27 -17.76
N SER A 299 34.95 -24.93 -18.15
CA SER A 299 35.28 -25.22 -19.52
C SER A 299 34.07 -25.87 -20.22
N ARG A 300 33.72 -25.30 -21.36
CA ARG A 300 32.80 -25.92 -22.32
C ARG A 300 33.17 -27.41 -22.48
N PRO A 301 32.22 -28.31 -22.56
CA PRO A 301 32.52 -29.68 -22.95
C PRO A 301 33.12 -29.62 -24.35
N THR A 302 34.41 -29.86 -24.41
CA THR A 302 35.14 -30.08 -25.67
C THR A 302 34.53 -31.31 -26.31
N GLY A 303 33.87 -31.13 -27.47
CA GLY A 303 33.47 -32.23 -28.32
C GLY A 303 34.65 -33.15 -28.59
N GLN A 304 34.45 -34.43 -28.44
CA GLN A 304 35.41 -35.45 -28.78
C GLN A 304 35.82 -35.28 -30.25
N PRO A 305 37.14 -35.22 -30.57
CA PRO A 305 37.58 -35.34 -31.94
C PRO A 305 37.40 -36.81 -32.36
N GLY A 306 36.74 -36.98 -33.50
CA GLY A 306 36.56 -38.28 -34.14
C GLY A 306 37.90 -38.96 -34.35
N GLN A 307 37.95 -40.24 -34.05
CA GLN A 307 39.05 -41.14 -34.40
C GLN A 307 39.24 -41.18 -35.95
N PRO A 308 40.46 -41.06 -36.46
CA PRO A 308 40.69 -41.35 -37.87
C PRO A 308 40.73 -42.86 -38.06
N GLY A 309 39.88 -43.33 -38.98
CA GLY A 309 39.90 -44.72 -39.45
C GLY A 309 41.24 -45.13 -40.01
N SER A 310 41.71 -46.26 -39.53
CA SER A 310 42.81 -47.01 -40.11
C SER A 310 42.41 -47.58 -41.44
N ASP A 311 42.96 -47.10 -42.52
CA ASP A 311 43.00 -47.83 -43.77
C ASP A 311 44.36 -48.48 -43.92
N VAL A 312 44.29 -49.81 -43.99
CA VAL A 312 45.40 -50.66 -44.43
C VAL A 312 45.10 -51.06 -45.86
N ARG A 313 46.08 -50.72 -46.74
CA ARG A 313 46.28 -51.08 -48.14
C ARG A 313 45.39 -50.42 -49.16
#